data_3963cedd168f63ddfa44bf86e514906d
#
_entry.id   3963cedd168f63ddfa44bf86e514906d
#
_cell.length_a   1.000
_cell.length_b   1.000
_cell.length_c   1.000
_cell.angle_alpha   90.00
_cell.angle_beta   90.00
_cell.angle_gamma   90.00
#
_symmetry.space_group_name_H-M   'P 1'
#
loop_
_entity.id
_entity.type
_entity.pdbx_description
1 polymer ?
#
loop_
_entity_poly.entity_id
_entity_poly.type
_entity_poly.pdbx_seq_one_letter_code
_entity_poly.pdbx_strand_id
1 'polypeptide(L)'
;MAVNVVIKGVNGKINENVYGQFIEEVLDCIHGGIYAPDNILSDEEGIRSDVVEKVKELKPPVLRFPGGTVMCQYHWEDAIGSREQRIRRKNLIWGGEIDPSFGTAEFVMFCRKIGAEPMICVNMASGSPEEAGNWVEYCNGTGNSYYANLRRSHGYEQPFNVKYWCIGNESYAEPDIGIHHDVLFYIRDAWEFIKVMKLTDDSIKTIVVGCEKIEWNKQVLDSLQSVTDYFSIHHYSGESNKGIYGPFEGEKHLTDLLKEVSALIDTYPEQVKDFNPWYRFSPRQNKIQIALDEWNIWDFKEDETYGLHQIYCWRDALWVASVLNLLLRTPSVGMANMAQMVNVIAPIVAEETGSWFQTIGYPLKLYRKLMRGERMDLEFKSPVLDVSDVGEIEMLSISAVNAENGTIYLAAVNRDMEKGCVICLSDEKQKEREYVLKELSMISLTAESPRAVCSLKECCVKERMKKVSAEEIILEPGSINIITIE
;
A
#
# COMPACT_ATOMS: atom_id res chain seq x y z
N MET A 1 23.79 -18.64 18.00
CA MET A 1 24.75 -18.45 16.86
C MET A 1 24.54 -17.02 16.39
N ALA A 2 25.61 -16.27 16.17
CA ALA A 2 25.49 -14.89 15.67
C ALA A 2 25.36 -14.90 14.15
N VAL A 3 24.52 -14.03 13.60
CA VAL A 3 24.34 -13.82 12.16
C VAL A 3 25.15 -12.60 11.72
N ASN A 4 26.07 -12.81 10.82
CA ASN A 4 26.82 -11.70 10.24
C ASN A 4 25.96 -11.01 9.17
N VAL A 5 25.79 -9.70 9.30
CA VAL A 5 25.09 -8.85 8.33
C VAL A 5 26.09 -7.86 7.77
N VAL A 6 26.38 -7.97 6.47
CA VAL A 6 27.32 -7.11 5.76
C VAL A 6 26.53 -6.07 4.97
N ILE A 7 26.73 -4.80 5.29
CA ILE A 7 26.15 -3.68 4.55
C ILE A 7 27.00 -3.42 3.32
N LYS A 8 26.38 -3.48 2.15
CA LYS A 8 26.99 -3.24 0.84
C LYS A 8 26.77 -1.78 0.39
N GLY A 9 26.92 -1.53 -0.89
CA GLY A 9 26.66 -0.22 -1.48
C GLY A 9 25.19 0.14 -1.62
N VAL A 10 24.95 1.38 -2.01
CA VAL A 10 23.62 1.88 -2.38
C VAL A 10 23.17 1.22 -3.70
N ASN A 11 21.90 0.82 -3.74
CA ASN A 11 21.26 0.19 -4.90
C ASN A 11 19.91 0.87 -5.22
N GLY A 12 19.97 2.14 -5.62
CA GLY A 12 18.84 2.92 -6.10
C GLY A 12 17.96 3.55 -5.01
N LYS A 13 17.13 4.49 -5.44
CA LYS A 13 16.23 5.23 -4.56
C LYS A 13 14.96 4.43 -4.26
N ILE A 14 14.50 4.48 -3.02
CA ILE A 14 13.20 3.95 -2.61
C ILE A 14 12.12 4.95 -3.03
N ASN A 15 11.06 4.46 -3.68
CA ASN A 15 9.86 5.25 -3.90
C ASN A 15 9.05 5.26 -2.60
N GLU A 16 8.80 6.44 -2.04
CA GLU A 16 8.06 6.57 -0.77
C GLU A 16 6.61 6.06 -0.87
N ASN A 17 6.05 5.94 -2.08
CA ASN A 17 4.70 5.39 -2.29
C ASN A 17 4.54 3.92 -1.86
N VAL A 18 5.63 3.24 -1.47
CA VAL A 18 5.56 1.90 -0.83
C VAL A 18 4.89 1.94 0.56
N TYR A 19 4.64 3.12 1.12
CA TYR A 19 3.93 3.34 2.38
C TYR A 19 2.50 3.83 2.18
N GLY A 20 1.92 3.64 1.00
CA GLY A 20 0.56 4.03 0.67
C GLY A 20 -0.50 3.29 1.49
N GLN A 21 -1.69 3.85 1.45
CA GLN A 21 -2.87 3.30 2.10
C GLN A 21 -4.05 3.25 1.12
N PHE A 22 -5.12 2.58 1.52
CA PHE A 22 -6.29 2.37 0.72
C PHE A 22 -7.56 2.57 1.55
N ILE A 23 -8.58 3.15 0.96
CA ILE A 23 -9.92 3.29 1.54
C ILE A 23 -10.97 2.91 0.50
N GLU A 24 -12.04 2.29 0.95
CA GLU A 24 -13.11 1.77 0.10
C GLU A 24 -14.48 2.04 0.72
N GLU A 25 -15.50 2.14 -0.13
CA GLU A 25 -16.91 2.16 0.25
C GLU A 25 -17.38 0.75 0.70
N VAL A 26 -16.78 0.28 1.79
CA VAL A 26 -17.04 -1.04 2.38
C VAL A 26 -17.24 -0.90 3.89
N LEU A 27 -18.33 -1.46 4.40
CA LEU A 27 -18.69 -1.41 5.82
C LEU A 27 -18.52 0.02 6.39
N ASP A 28 -17.73 0.16 7.45
CA ASP A 28 -17.46 1.41 8.16
C ASP A 28 -16.03 1.95 7.91
N CYS A 29 -15.41 1.62 6.77
CA CYS A 29 -14.11 2.18 6.41
C CYS A 29 -14.20 3.69 6.19
N ILE A 30 -15.10 4.15 5.33
CA ILE A 30 -15.32 5.57 5.06
C ILE A 30 -16.42 6.11 5.99
N HIS A 31 -17.64 5.61 5.85
CA HIS A 31 -18.79 6.06 6.65
C HIS A 31 -18.79 5.43 8.05
N GLY A 32 -18.56 6.25 9.05
CA GLY A 32 -18.33 5.83 10.45
C GLY A 32 -16.85 5.83 10.85
N GLY A 33 -15.96 5.47 9.92
CA GLY A 33 -14.51 5.50 10.12
C GLY A 33 -13.92 6.89 9.88
N ILE A 34 -13.84 7.33 8.63
CA ILE A 34 -13.23 8.62 8.25
C ILE A 34 -14.26 9.74 8.31
N TYR A 35 -15.42 9.50 7.75
CA TYR A 35 -16.53 10.45 7.61
C TYR A 35 -17.70 10.02 8.51
N ALA A 36 -17.99 10.84 9.52
CA ALA A 36 -19.05 10.60 10.50
C ALA A 36 -19.60 11.93 11.00
N PRO A 37 -20.43 12.66 10.21
CA PRO A 37 -20.82 14.03 10.50
C PRO A 37 -21.58 14.20 11.85
N ASP A 38 -22.24 13.17 12.31
CA ASP A 38 -22.97 13.19 13.59
C ASP A 38 -22.10 12.82 14.79
N ASN A 39 -20.82 12.46 14.60
CA ASN A 39 -19.93 12.12 15.70
C ASN A 39 -19.31 13.38 16.30
N ILE A 40 -19.27 13.46 17.64
CA ILE A 40 -18.73 14.60 18.38
C ILE A 40 -17.24 14.89 18.12
N LEU A 41 -16.51 13.90 17.60
CA LEU A 41 -15.08 14.02 17.25
C LEU A 41 -14.87 14.47 15.81
N SER A 42 -15.93 14.68 15.05
CA SER A 42 -15.84 15.17 13.67
C SER A 42 -15.76 16.70 13.62
N ASP A 43 -15.06 17.17 12.58
CA ASP A 43 -15.00 18.59 12.27
C ASP A 43 -16.26 19.07 11.51
N GLU A 44 -16.29 20.36 11.12
CA GLU A 44 -17.41 20.97 10.41
C GLU A 44 -17.68 20.36 9.03
N GLU A 45 -16.67 19.68 8.45
CA GLU A 45 -16.79 18.96 7.18
C GLU A 45 -17.33 17.53 7.35
N GLY A 46 -17.48 17.07 8.59
CA GLY A 46 -17.91 15.71 8.96
C GLY A 46 -16.75 14.70 9.03
N ILE A 47 -15.51 15.15 8.96
CA ILE A 47 -14.32 14.30 9.02
C ILE A 47 -13.90 14.07 10.48
N ARG A 48 -13.66 12.83 10.86
CA ARG A 48 -13.18 12.43 12.18
C ARG A 48 -11.79 13.01 12.47
N SER A 49 -11.71 14.03 13.34
CA SER A 49 -10.46 14.70 13.70
C SER A 49 -9.46 13.78 14.40
N ASP A 50 -9.93 12.88 15.25
CA ASP A 50 -9.12 11.89 15.93
C ASP A 50 -8.52 10.85 14.95
N VAL A 51 -9.25 10.47 13.91
CA VAL A 51 -8.74 9.62 12.80
C VAL A 51 -7.69 10.37 11.98
N VAL A 52 -7.95 11.64 11.65
CA VAL A 52 -6.97 12.48 10.92
C VAL A 52 -5.64 12.57 11.68
N GLU A 53 -5.67 12.70 13.01
CA GLU A 53 -4.44 12.69 13.81
C GLU A 53 -3.68 11.36 13.69
N LYS A 54 -4.37 10.22 13.76
CA LYS A 54 -3.75 8.91 13.57
C LYS A 54 -3.18 8.73 12.16
N VAL A 55 -3.91 9.14 11.14
CA VAL A 55 -3.43 9.08 9.76
C VAL A 55 -2.20 9.97 9.55
N LYS A 56 -2.16 11.16 10.18
CA LYS A 56 -0.97 12.02 10.15
C LYS A 56 0.25 11.41 10.85
N GLU A 57 0.07 10.50 11.79
CA GLU A 57 1.16 9.72 12.36
C GLU A 57 1.68 8.66 11.37
N LEU A 58 0.80 8.02 10.57
CA LEU A 58 1.18 7.09 9.49
C LEU A 58 1.88 7.81 8.33
N LYS A 59 1.47 9.03 8.01
CA LYS A 59 1.96 9.85 6.89
C LYS A 59 1.92 9.12 5.55
N PRO A 60 0.77 8.57 5.12
CA PRO A 60 0.70 7.88 3.85
C PRO A 60 1.05 8.84 2.71
N PRO A 61 1.96 8.48 1.80
CA PRO A 61 2.31 9.34 0.66
C PRO A 61 1.26 9.31 -0.45
N VAL A 62 0.49 8.24 -0.53
CA VAL A 62 -0.58 8.04 -1.52
C VAL A 62 -1.75 7.34 -0.86
N LEU A 63 -2.95 7.70 -1.25
CA LEU A 63 -4.20 7.09 -0.78
C LEU A 63 -5.06 6.69 -1.97
N ARG A 64 -5.48 5.42 -2.04
CA ARG A 64 -6.31 4.84 -3.10
C ARG A 64 -7.79 4.90 -2.73
N PHE A 65 -8.66 5.21 -3.73
CA PHE A 65 -10.13 5.38 -3.61
C PHE A 65 -10.80 5.15 -5.00
N PRO A 66 -12.06 4.83 -5.12
CA PRO A 66 -13.09 4.58 -4.10
C PRO A 66 -13.12 3.15 -3.60
N GLY A 67 -12.29 2.31 -4.14
CA GLY A 67 -12.23 0.90 -3.84
C GLY A 67 -11.22 0.20 -4.72
N GLY A 68 -11.15 -0.97 -4.51
CA GLY A 68 -11.43 -2.35 -4.55
C GLY A 68 -12.62 -2.68 -5.46
N THR A 69 -13.28 -3.77 -5.14
CA THR A 69 -14.35 -4.30 -5.99
C THR A 69 -15.53 -3.37 -6.12
N VAL A 70 -15.82 -2.53 -5.12
CA VAL A 70 -16.94 -1.57 -5.19
C VAL A 70 -16.82 -0.61 -6.37
N MET A 71 -15.60 -0.31 -6.84
CA MET A 71 -15.43 0.57 -8.00
C MET A 71 -16.11 0.04 -9.25
N CYS A 72 -16.38 -1.29 -9.36
CA CYS A 72 -17.07 -1.90 -10.50
C CYS A 72 -18.52 -1.41 -10.69
N GLN A 73 -19.08 -0.75 -9.68
CA GLN A 73 -20.43 -0.17 -9.71
C GLN A 73 -20.45 1.30 -9.27
N TYR A 74 -19.31 1.89 -8.93
CA TYR A 74 -19.22 3.27 -8.47
C TYR A 74 -19.21 4.23 -9.65
N HIS A 75 -20.22 5.09 -9.73
CA HIS A 75 -20.32 6.18 -10.70
C HIS A 75 -20.01 7.49 -10.01
N TRP A 76 -18.87 8.06 -10.29
CA TRP A 76 -18.33 9.23 -9.58
C TRP A 76 -19.23 10.47 -9.68
N GLU A 77 -20.01 10.60 -10.76
CA GLU A 77 -20.96 11.71 -10.94
C GLU A 77 -22.11 11.68 -9.92
N ASP A 78 -22.44 10.51 -9.37
CA ASP A 78 -23.44 10.37 -8.31
C ASP A 78 -23.02 11.07 -7.01
N ALA A 79 -21.72 11.24 -6.79
CA ALA A 79 -21.13 11.71 -5.53
C ALA A 79 -20.44 13.09 -5.65
N ILE A 80 -20.89 13.94 -6.59
CA ILE A 80 -20.39 15.32 -6.75
C ILE A 80 -21.52 16.34 -6.60
N GLY A 81 -21.16 17.61 -6.45
CA GLY A 81 -22.13 18.71 -6.26
C GLY A 81 -22.74 18.73 -4.84
N SER A 82 -23.93 19.33 -4.73
CA SER A 82 -24.59 19.45 -3.43
C SER A 82 -25.05 18.09 -2.92
N ARG A 83 -24.81 17.80 -1.63
CA ARG A 83 -25.08 16.48 -1.03
C ARG A 83 -26.53 16.03 -1.14
N GLU A 84 -27.48 16.98 -1.13
CA GLU A 84 -28.92 16.72 -1.24
C GLU A 84 -29.34 16.20 -2.63
N GLN A 85 -28.50 16.42 -3.64
CA GLN A 85 -28.78 16.03 -5.03
C GLN A 85 -28.02 14.78 -5.44
N ARG A 86 -27.13 14.25 -4.58
CA ARG A 86 -26.33 13.08 -4.87
C ARG A 86 -27.16 11.80 -4.88
N ILE A 87 -26.76 10.84 -5.71
CA ILE A 87 -27.54 9.64 -5.98
C ILE A 87 -27.03 8.48 -5.12
N ARG A 88 -27.86 7.99 -4.23
CA ARG A 88 -27.59 6.79 -3.43
C ARG A 88 -27.95 5.55 -4.25
N ARG A 89 -27.03 4.60 -4.35
CA ARG A 89 -27.24 3.34 -5.08
C ARG A 89 -27.17 2.14 -4.14
N LYS A 90 -27.82 1.03 -4.55
CA LYS A 90 -27.64 -0.25 -3.88
C LYS A 90 -26.18 -0.71 -4.04
N ASN A 91 -25.56 -1.14 -2.96
CA ASN A 91 -24.24 -1.78 -3.01
C ASN A 91 -24.43 -3.27 -3.33
N LEU A 92 -24.08 -3.67 -4.56
CA LEU A 92 -24.23 -5.04 -5.05
C LEU A 92 -23.12 -5.97 -4.58
N ILE A 93 -22.01 -5.40 -4.11
CA ILE A 93 -20.80 -6.14 -3.69
C ILE A 93 -20.85 -6.44 -2.19
N TRP A 94 -20.91 -5.39 -1.38
CA TRP A 94 -20.82 -5.51 0.08
C TRP A 94 -22.16 -5.48 0.78
N GLY A 95 -23.25 -5.36 0.02
CA GLY A 95 -24.60 -5.22 0.58
C GLY A 95 -24.91 -3.78 1.04
N GLY A 96 -26.18 -3.52 1.40
CA GLY A 96 -26.62 -2.18 1.77
C GLY A 96 -26.64 -1.20 0.60
N GLU A 97 -26.15 0.01 0.83
CA GLU A 97 -26.17 1.12 -0.13
C GLU A 97 -24.81 1.82 -0.17
N ILE A 98 -24.44 2.34 -1.33
CA ILE A 98 -23.32 3.27 -1.50
C ILE A 98 -23.81 4.66 -1.07
N ASP A 99 -23.20 5.23 -0.05
CA ASP A 99 -23.52 6.58 0.42
C ASP A 99 -22.68 7.62 -0.35
N PRO A 100 -23.31 8.48 -1.14
CA PRO A 100 -22.59 9.44 -1.96
C PRO A 100 -22.09 10.68 -1.18
N SER A 101 -22.22 10.71 0.15
CA SER A 101 -21.86 11.90 0.95
C SER A 101 -20.35 12.17 0.98
N PHE A 102 -19.55 11.12 0.73
CA PHE A 102 -18.10 11.22 0.59
C PHE A 102 -17.68 10.85 -0.85
N GLY A 103 -17.50 11.84 -1.69
CA GLY A 103 -17.15 11.66 -3.10
C GLY A 103 -15.77 12.21 -3.46
N THR A 104 -15.59 12.50 -4.75
CA THR A 104 -14.30 12.95 -5.30
C THR A 104 -13.72 14.16 -4.56
N ALA A 105 -14.52 15.16 -4.28
CA ALA A 105 -14.03 16.39 -3.66
C ALA A 105 -13.66 16.16 -2.20
N GLU A 106 -14.48 15.46 -1.44
CA GLU A 106 -14.22 15.11 -0.04
C GLU A 106 -12.96 14.25 0.06
N PHE A 107 -12.79 13.27 -0.83
CA PHE A 107 -11.59 12.44 -0.91
C PHE A 107 -10.32 13.27 -1.16
N VAL A 108 -10.33 14.13 -2.17
CA VAL A 108 -9.16 14.95 -2.49
C VAL A 108 -8.84 15.95 -1.38
N MET A 109 -9.87 16.57 -0.75
CA MET A 109 -9.66 17.44 0.39
C MET A 109 -9.11 16.68 1.60
N PHE A 110 -9.58 15.46 1.84
CA PHE A 110 -9.03 14.58 2.86
C PHE A 110 -7.55 14.26 2.58
N CYS A 111 -7.20 13.90 1.34
CA CYS A 111 -5.80 13.68 0.95
C CYS A 111 -4.93 14.92 1.24
N ARG A 112 -5.40 16.13 0.90
CA ARG A 112 -4.68 17.37 1.22
C ARG A 112 -4.53 17.60 2.72
N LYS A 113 -5.57 17.30 3.50
CA LYS A 113 -5.57 17.43 4.97
C LYS A 113 -4.52 16.53 5.64
N ILE A 114 -4.26 15.35 5.08
CA ILE A 114 -3.29 14.37 5.59
C ILE A 114 -1.93 14.41 4.88
N GLY A 115 -1.80 15.15 3.76
CA GLY A 115 -0.57 15.27 2.98
C GLY A 115 -0.28 14.06 2.08
N ALA A 116 -1.33 13.40 1.57
CA ALA A 116 -1.24 12.28 0.64
C ALA A 116 -1.59 12.69 -0.80
N GLU A 117 -0.99 12.02 -1.79
CA GLU A 117 -1.42 12.11 -3.19
C GLU A 117 -2.66 11.23 -3.40
N PRO A 118 -3.71 11.74 -4.07
CA PRO A 118 -4.87 10.92 -4.42
C PRO A 118 -4.53 9.93 -5.54
N MET A 119 -5.04 8.71 -5.40
CA MET A 119 -5.01 7.65 -6.41
C MET A 119 -6.44 7.16 -6.62
N ILE A 120 -6.91 7.27 -7.85
CA ILE A 120 -8.30 6.96 -8.20
C ILE A 120 -8.37 5.69 -9.05
N CYS A 121 -9.33 4.81 -8.74
CA CYS A 121 -9.64 3.63 -9.50
C CYS A 121 -10.91 3.86 -10.34
N VAL A 122 -10.82 3.71 -11.68
CA VAL A 122 -11.95 3.94 -12.59
C VAL A 122 -12.80 2.69 -12.79
N ASN A 123 -14.11 2.90 -12.95
CA ASN A 123 -15.09 1.84 -13.16
C ASN A 123 -14.99 1.26 -14.59
N MET A 124 -14.34 0.11 -14.72
CA MET A 124 -14.25 -0.63 -15.98
C MET A 124 -15.36 -1.69 -16.17
N ALA A 125 -16.27 -1.84 -15.22
CA ALA A 125 -17.34 -2.82 -15.29
C ALA A 125 -18.62 -2.21 -15.86
N SER A 126 -19.29 -1.34 -15.09
CA SER A 126 -20.53 -0.66 -15.48
C SER A 126 -20.30 0.74 -16.04
N GLY A 127 -19.09 1.30 -15.89
CA GLY A 127 -18.67 2.59 -16.42
C GLY A 127 -18.25 2.55 -17.90
N SER A 128 -17.74 3.66 -18.39
CA SER A 128 -17.28 3.80 -19.77
C SER A 128 -15.96 4.58 -19.89
N PRO A 129 -15.23 4.45 -21.00
CA PRO A 129 -14.06 5.31 -21.29
C PRO A 129 -14.39 6.80 -21.23
N GLU A 130 -15.59 7.21 -21.68
CA GLU A 130 -16.06 8.59 -21.60
C GLU A 130 -16.21 9.05 -20.15
N GLU A 131 -16.86 8.24 -19.29
CA GLU A 131 -17.01 8.54 -17.86
C GLU A 131 -15.66 8.69 -17.16
N ALA A 132 -14.69 7.83 -17.47
CA ALA A 132 -13.34 7.91 -16.91
C ALA A 132 -12.60 9.17 -17.40
N GLY A 133 -12.70 9.52 -18.69
CA GLY A 133 -12.14 10.76 -19.24
C GLY A 133 -12.78 12.02 -18.64
N ASN A 134 -14.09 12.00 -18.43
CA ASN A 134 -14.83 13.07 -17.77
C ASN A 134 -14.39 13.25 -16.31
N TRP A 135 -14.07 12.16 -15.62
CA TRP A 135 -13.53 12.22 -14.25
C TRP A 135 -12.13 12.84 -14.22
N VAL A 136 -11.26 12.48 -15.18
CA VAL A 136 -9.95 13.14 -15.35
C VAL A 136 -10.13 14.62 -15.63
N GLU A 137 -11.06 15.01 -16.51
CA GLU A 137 -11.34 16.43 -16.81
C GLU A 137 -11.87 17.18 -15.58
N TYR A 138 -12.82 16.59 -14.84
CA TYR A 138 -13.34 17.16 -13.60
C TYR A 138 -12.21 17.39 -12.59
N CYS A 139 -11.31 16.43 -12.43
CA CYS A 139 -10.19 16.56 -11.49
C CYS A 139 -9.10 17.54 -11.97
N ASN A 140 -8.70 17.44 -13.22
CA ASN A 140 -7.45 18.05 -13.70
C ASN A 140 -7.67 19.18 -14.73
N GLY A 141 -8.85 19.29 -15.33
CA GLY A 141 -9.14 20.25 -16.38
C GLY A 141 -8.92 21.71 -15.95
N THR A 142 -8.15 22.45 -16.74
CA THR A 142 -7.85 23.89 -16.50
C THR A 142 -8.57 24.81 -17.49
N GLY A 143 -9.04 24.25 -18.63
CA GLY A 143 -9.71 24.96 -19.70
C GLY A 143 -11.13 25.43 -19.36
N ASN A 144 -11.86 25.87 -20.41
CA ASN A 144 -13.26 26.27 -20.32
C ASN A 144 -14.18 25.17 -20.84
N SER A 145 -13.91 23.95 -20.48
CA SER A 145 -14.68 22.75 -20.82
C SER A 145 -15.74 22.43 -19.76
N TYR A 146 -16.66 21.53 -20.08
CA TYR A 146 -17.84 21.27 -19.25
C TYR A 146 -17.48 20.81 -17.84
N TYR A 147 -16.67 19.75 -17.69
CA TYR A 147 -16.37 19.18 -16.38
C TYR A 147 -15.39 20.04 -15.56
N ALA A 148 -14.47 20.75 -16.22
CA ALA A 148 -13.64 21.75 -15.53
C ALA A 148 -14.49 22.90 -14.96
N ASN A 149 -15.51 23.35 -15.70
CA ASN A 149 -16.46 24.35 -15.22
C ASN A 149 -17.41 23.81 -14.16
N LEU A 150 -17.82 22.54 -14.28
CA LEU A 150 -18.65 21.86 -13.27
C LEU A 150 -17.93 21.80 -11.92
N ARG A 151 -16.63 21.42 -11.89
CA ARG A 151 -15.83 21.49 -10.67
C ARG A 151 -15.82 22.89 -10.07
N ARG A 152 -15.61 23.94 -10.89
CA ARG A 152 -15.62 25.33 -10.41
C ARG A 152 -16.97 25.74 -9.85
N SER A 153 -18.06 25.33 -10.49
CA SER A 153 -19.42 25.58 -10.01
C SER A 153 -19.71 24.90 -8.67
N HIS A 154 -19.00 23.82 -8.37
CA HIS A 154 -19.04 23.14 -7.07
C HIS A 154 -18.12 23.80 -6.01
N GLY A 155 -17.50 24.95 -6.33
CA GLY A 155 -16.67 25.73 -5.39
C GLY A 155 -15.17 25.40 -5.45
N TYR A 156 -14.72 24.53 -6.34
CA TYR A 156 -13.32 24.15 -6.47
C TYR A 156 -12.68 24.82 -7.69
N GLU A 157 -12.22 26.04 -7.52
CA GLU A 157 -11.63 26.84 -8.63
C GLU A 157 -10.38 26.18 -9.21
N GLN A 158 -9.46 25.73 -8.36
CA GLN A 158 -8.23 25.09 -8.79
C GLN A 158 -8.43 23.62 -9.13
N PRO A 159 -7.69 23.06 -10.11
CA PRO A 159 -7.72 21.64 -10.41
C PRO A 159 -7.23 20.81 -9.20
N PHE A 160 -7.74 19.61 -9.09
CA PHE A 160 -7.34 18.66 -8.04
C PHE A 160 -5.97 18.06 -8.31
N ASN A 161 -5.56 18.00 -9.60
CA ASN A 161 -4.27 17.46 -10.05
C ASN A 161 -4.07 16.00 -9.62
N VAL A 162 -5.08 15.17 -9.78
CA VAL A 162 -4.99 13.74 -9.50
C VAL A 162 -4.04 13.07 -10.48
N LYS A 163 -2.98 12.50 -9.95
CA LYS A 163 -1.88 11.96 -10.74
C LYS A 163 -2.05 10.48 -11.08
N TYR A 164 -2.49 9.66 -10.13
CA TYR A 164 -2.51 8.20 -10.23
C TYR A 164 -3.91 7.67 -10.51
N TRP A 165 -4.03 6.80 -11.55
CA TRP A 165 -5.30 6.28 -12.03
C TRP A 165 -5.20 4.78 -12.30
N CYS A 166 -5.93 3.97 -11.52
CA CYS A 166 -6.06 2.54 -11.76
C CYS A 166 -7.08 2.28 -12.85
N ILE A 167 -6.70 1.46 -13.82
CA ILE A 167 -7.53 1.08 -14.95
C ILE A 167 -8.25 -0.22 -14.61
N GLY A 168 -9.29 -0.11 -13.80
CA GLY A 168 -10.03 -1.23 -13.24
C GLY A 168 -9.45 -1.77 -11.93
N ASN A 169 -10.14 -2.76 -11.37
CA ASN A 169 -9.78 -3.51 -10.17
C ASN A 169 -10.05 -4.98 -10.39
N GLU A 170 -9.08 -5.86 -10.08
CA GLU A 170 -9.22 -7.33 -10.04
C GLU A 170 -10.05 -7.92 -11.20
N SER A 171 -9.89 -7.38 -12.41
CA SER A 171 -10.68 -7.78 -13.59
C SER A 171 -10.53 -9.26 -13.98
N TYR A 172 -9.72 -10.01 -13.25
CA TYR A 172 -9.51 -11.45 -13.35
C TYR A 172 -10.30 -12.26 -12.32
N ALA A 173 -10.86 -11.62 -11.28
CA ALA A 173 -11.38 -12.31 -10.08
C ALA A 173 -12.86 -12.69 -10.24
N GLU A 174 -13.17 -13.98 -10.10
CA GLU A 174 -14.53 -14.50 -9.98
C GLU A 174 -14.91 -14.61 -8.49
N PRO A 175 -16.17 -14.38 -8.13
CA PRO A 175 -17.37 -14.12 -8.93
C PRO A 175 -17.76 -12.64 -9.06
N ASP A 176 -16.83 -11.71 -8.90
CA ASP A 176 -17.11 -10.27 -8.84
C ASP A 176 -17.69 -9.69 -10.13
N ILE A 177 -18.36 -8.54 -10.01
CA ILE A 177 -18.85 -7.76 -11.17
C ILE A 177 -17.62 -7.17 -11.89
N GLY A 178 -17.66 -7.15 -13.24
CA GLY A 178 -16.61 -6.53 -14.03
C GLY A 178 -15.45 -7.45 -14.38
N ILE A 179 -15.60 -8.72 -14.10
CA ILE A 179 -14.62 -9.73 -14.51
C ILE A 179 -14.53 -9.83 -16.04
N HIS A 180 -13.33 -10.02 -16.50
CA HIS A 180 -13.04 -10.34 -17.89
C HIS A 180 -12.58 -11.80 -17.97
N HIS A 181 -13.46 -12.70 -18.39
CA HIS A 181 -13.15 -14.14 -18.55
C HIS A 181 -11.99 -14.40 -19.50
N ASP A 182 -11.77 -13.49 -20.46
CA ASP A 182 -10.64 -13.50 -21.38
C ASP A 182 -9.84 -12.21 -21.20
N VAL A 183 -8.54 -12.35 -20.97
CA VAL A 183 -7.60 -11.23 -20.83
C VAL A 183 -7.63 -10.26 -22.02
N LEU A 184 -7.93 -10.75 -23.23
CA LEU A 184 -8.03 -9.90 -24.43
C LEU A 184 -9.18 -8.89 -24.35
N PHE A 185 -10.27 -9.22 -23.68
CA PHE A 185 -11.34 -8.25 -23.43
C PHE A 185 -10.88 -7.15 -22.47
N TYR A 186 -10.19 -7.53 -21.39
CA TYR A 186 -9.59 -6.53 -20.50
C TYR A 186 -8.62 -5.61 -21.24
N ILE A 187 -7.70 -6.17 -22.03
CA ILE A 187 -6.70 -5.42 -22.81
C ILE A 187 -7.37 -4.43 -23.74
N ARG A 188 -8.38 -4.88 -24.51
CA ARG A 188 -9.12 -4.05 -25.45
C ARG A 188 -9.78 -2.85 -24.74
N ASP A 189 -10.48 -3.14 -23.65
CA ASP A 189 -11.22 -2.13 -22.92
C ASP A 189 -10.25 -1.16 -22.20
N ALA A 190 -9.19 -1.67 -21.57
CA ALA A 190 -8.14 -0.85 -20.94
C ALA A 190 -7.49 0.12 -21.93
N TRP A 191 -7.24 -0.31 -23.18
CA TRP A 191 -6.74 0.58 -24.23
C TRP A 191 -7.68 1.77 -24.50
N GLU A 192 -9.00 1.51 -24.57
CA GLU A 192 -9.96 2.59 -24.82
C GLU A 192 -10.04 3.55 -23.63
N PHE A 193 -10.05 3.04 -22.39
CA PHE A 193 -9.99 3.87 -21.19
C PHE A 193 -8.72 4.75 -21.18
N ILE A 194 -7.55 4.14 -21.32
CA ILE A 194 -6.26 4.86 -21.30
C ILE A 194 -6.20 5.93 -22.39
N LYS A 195 -6.64 5.63 -23.62
CA LYS A 195 -6.65 6.62 -24.71
C LYS A 195 -7.48 7.83 -24.37
N VAL A 196 -8.72 7.65 -23.93
CA VAL A 196 -9.61 8.77 -23.59
C VAL A 196 -9.05 9.57 -22.41
N MET A 197 -8.61 8.91 -21.36
CA MET A 197 -8.06 9.54 -20.17
C MET A 197 -6.77 10.33 -20.48
N LYS A 198 -5.83 9.74 -21.24
CA LYS A 198 -4.58 10.42 -21.62
C LYS A 198 -4.78 11.52 -22.66
N LEU A 199 -5.78 11.43 -23.53
CA LEU A 199 -6.16 12.54 -24.41
C LEU A 199 -6.78 13.70 -23.64
N THR A 200 -7.37 13.44 -22.47
CA THR A 200 -7.91 14.46 -21.57
C THR A 200 -6.79 15.12 -20.77
N ASP A 201 -5.86 14.32 -20.21
CA ASP A 201 -4.67 14.80 -19.50
C ASP A 201 -3.50 13.80 -19.67
N ASP A 202 -2.52 14.16 -20.50
CA ASP A 202 -1.36 13.30 -20.80
C ASP A 202 -0.40 13.13 -19.61
N SER A 203 -0.51 13.96 -18.58
CA SER A 203 0.37 13.94 -17.41
C SER A 203 0.05 12.83 -16.41
N ILE A 204 -1.14 12.23 -16.50
CA ILE A 204 -1.58 11.19 -15.58
C ILE A 204 -0.71 9.91 -15.68
N LYS A 205 -0.64 9.20 -14.56
CA LYS A 205 0.04 7.91 -14.43
C LYS A 205 -0.97 6.79 -14.34
N THR A 206 -0.90 5.86 -15.28
CA THR A 206 -1.84 4.76 -15.38
C THR A 206 -1.30 3.49 -14.75
N ILE A 207 -2.18 2.74 -14.11
CA ILE A 207 -1.90 1.50 -13.39
C ILE A 207 -2.84 0.45 -13.96
N VAL A 208 -2.32 -0.59 -14.64
CA VAL A 208 -3.14 -1.65 -15.22
C VAL A 208 -3.14 -2.90 -14.35
N VAL A 209 -4.21 -3.67 -14.45
CA VAL A 209 -4.46 -4.86 -13.62
C VAL A 209 -3.56 -6.01 -13.99
N GLY A 210 -2.78 -6.49 -13.03
CA GLY A 210 -2.08 -7.77 -13.01
C GLY A 210 -2.68 -8.72 -11.98
N CYS A 211 -2.16 -9.93 -11.90
CA CYS A 211 -2.60 -10.95 -10.95
C CYS A 211 -1.47 -11.97 -10.66
N GLU A 212 -1.81 -13.04 -9.94
CA GLU A 212 -0.88 -14.14 -9.66
C GLU A 212 -0.62 -15.07 -10.87
N LYS A 213 -1.34 -14.89 -11.98
CA LYS A 213 -1.20 -15.73 -13.19
C LYS A 213 -0.25 -15.06 -14.20
N ILE A 214 0.95 -15.61 -14.35
CA ILE A 214 1.99 -15.02 -15.21
C ILE A 214 1.55 -14.90 -16.68
N GLU A 215 0.72 -15.81 -17.18
CA GLU A 215 0.19 -15.78 -18.54
C GLU A 215 -0.73 -14.58 -18.77
N TRP A 216 -1.56 -14.21 -17.77
CA TRP A 216 -2.35 -12.98 -17.78
C TRP A 216 -1.42 -11.76 -17.82
N ASN A 217 -0.47 -11.71 -16.90
CA ASN A 217 0.45 -10.59 -16.74
C ASN A 217 1.25 -10.34 -18.03
N LYS A 218 1.74 -11.41 -18.65
CA LYS A 218 2.49 -11.30 -19.90
C LYS A 218 1.63 -10.72 -21.02
N GLN A 219 0.40 -11.20 -21.23
CA GLN A 219 -0.48 -10.72 -22.29
C GLN A 219 -0.86 -9.24 -22.09
N VAL A 220 -1.17 -8.84 -20.83
CA VAL A 220 -1.46 -7.45 -20.49
C VAL A 220 -0.27 -6.56 -20.78
N LEU A 221 0.94 -6.94 -20.33
CA LEU A 221 2.14 -6.14 -20.55
C LEU A 221 2.60 -6.12 -21.99
N ASP A 222 2.51 -7.24 -22.72
CA ASP A 222 2.81 -7.28 -24.16
C ASP A 222 2.00 -6.23 -24.95
N SER A 223 0.77 -5.98 -24.51
CA SER A 223 -0.14 -5.06 -25.18
C SER A 223 -0.11 -3.62 -24.62
N LEU A 224 -0.01 -3.44 -23.30
CA LEU A 224 -0.20 -2.15 -22.63
C LEU A 224 1.11 -1.53 -22.09
N GLN A 225 2.26 -2.22 -22.21
CA GLN A 225 3.54 -1.77 -21.66
C GLN A 225 3.96 -0.37 -22.12
N SER A 226 3.50 0.10 -23.27
CA SER A 226 3.86 1.42 -23.79
C SER A 226 3.09 2.58 -23.12
N VAL A 227 1.99 2.28 -22.47
CA VAL A 227 1.06 3.28 -21.92
C VAL A 227 0.76 3.10 -20.44
N THR A 228 1.31 2.08 -19.79
CA THR A 228 1.15 1.89 -18.34
C THR A 228 2.42 2.27 -17.59
N ASP A 229 2.29 3.06 -16.53
CA ASP A 229 3.40 3.44 -15.66
C ASP A 229 3.61 2.43 -14.52
N TYR A 230 2.54 1.80 -14.06
CA TYR A 230 2.55 0.80 -12.99
C TYR A 230 1.75 -0.43 -13.37
N PHE A 231 2.14 -1.56 -12.80
CA PHE A 231 1.49 -2.84 -12.93
C PHE A 231 0.97 -3.30 -11.57
N SER A 232 -0.35 -3.37 -11.43
CA SER A 232 -1.03 -3.71 -10.18
C SER A 232 -0.87 -5.18 -9.84
N ILE A 233 -0.58 -5.48 -8.58
CA ILE A 233 -0.57 -6.83 -8.00
C ILE A 233 -1.22 -6.72 -6.63
N HIS A 234 -2.08 -7.68 -6.30
CA HIS A 234 -2.71 -7.80 -4.98
C HIS A 234 -2.22 -9.04 -4.26
N HIS A 235 -2.12 -8.97 -2.94
CA HIS A 235 -1.76 -10.11 -2.11
C HIS A 235 -2.36 -10.03 -0.71
N TYR A 236 -3.10 -11.05 -0.34
CA TYR A 236 -3.61 -11.24 1.02
C TYR A 236 -3.07 -12.53 1.61
N SER A 237 -2.50 -12.46 2.83
CA SER A 237 -2.19 -13.64 3.62
C SER A 237 -3.38 -13.97 4.51
N GLY A 238 -3.85 -15.21 4.53
CA GLY A 238 -5.07 -15.60 5.25
C GLY A 238 -4.95 -16.89 6.05
N GLU A 239 -3.75 -17.35 6.35
CA GLU A 239 -3.51 -18.67 6.91
C GLU A 239 -3.41 -18.68 8.46
N SER A 240 -4.17 -17.82 9.16
CA SER A 240 -4.15 -17.74 10.63
C SER A 240 -4.61 -19.04 11.32
N ASN A 241 -5.33 -19.91 10.63
CA ASN A 241 -5.70 -21.25 11.09
C ASN A 241 -4.50 -22.22 11.22
N LYS A 242 -3.39 -21.94 10.52
CA LYS A 242 -2.11 -22.67 10.64
C LYS A 242 -1.26 -22.20 11.85
N GLY A 243 -1.87 -21.57 12.84
CA GLY A 243 -1.22 -21.17 14.07
C GLY A 243 -0.51 -19.82 13.99
N ILE A 244 0.49 -19.63 14.87
CA ILE A 244 1.14 -18.32 15.05
C ILE A 244 1.99 -17.91 13.84
N TYR A 245 2.44 -18.83 13.04
CA TYR A 245 3.29 -18.58 11.88
C TYR A 245 2.55 -18.64 10.54
N GLY A 246 1.23 -18.95 10.53
CA GLY A 246 0.44 -19.10 9.31
C GLY A 246 0.59 -17.98 8.29
N PRO A 247 0.48 -16.69 8.66
CA PRO A 247 0.61 -15.59 7.71
C PRO A 247 1.97 -15.50 6.99
N PHE A 248 3.04 -16.07 7.57
CA PHE A 248 4.37 -16.03 6.93
C PHE A 248 4.51 -16.96 5.72
N GLU A 249 3.61 -17.95 5.55
CA GLU A 249 3.50 -18.70 4.30
C GLU A 249 3.09 -17.78 3.14
N GLY A 250 2.12 -16.89 3.38
CA GLY A 250 1.70 -15.89 2.40
C GLY A 250 2.82 -14.90 2.04
N GLU A 251 3.67 -14.51 2.97
CA GLU A 251 4.85 -13.68 2.67
C GLU A 251 5.83 -14.38 1.70
N LYS A 252 6.00 -15.70 1.83
CA LYS A 252 6.81 -16.48 0.89
C LYS A 252 6.20 -16.45 -0.51
N HIS A 253 4.88 -16.65 -0.62
CA HIS A 253 4.17 -16.54 -1.90
C HIS A 253 4.32 -15.13 -2.50
N LEU A 254 4.16 -14.07 -1.72
CA LEU A 254 4.39 -12.70 -2.16
C LEU A 254 5.82 -12.49 -2.65
N THR A 255 6.80 -13.05 -1.95
CA THR A 255 8.21 -12.95 -2.35
C THR A 255 8.45 -13.57 -3.73
N ASP A 256 7.88 -14.72 -4.00
CA ASP A 256 8.03 -15.42 -5.27
C ASP A 256 7.26 -14.69 -6.39
N LEU A 257 6.05 -14.23 -6.13
CA LEU A 257 5.25 -13.42 -7.05
C LEU A 257 5.98 -12.12 -7.45
N LEU A 258 6.54 -11.39 -6.49
CA LEU A 258 7.28 -10.16 -6.78
C LEU A 258 8.54 -10.44 -7.61
N LYS A 259 9.24 -11.55 -7.38
CA LYS A 259 10.39 -11.97 -8.22
C LYS A 259 9.95 -12.28 -9.65
N GLU A 260 8.88 -13.05 -9.82
CA GLU A 260 8.37 -13.43 -11.12
C GLU A 260 7.89 -12.23 -11.94
N VAL A 261 7.09 -11.34 -11.33
CA VAL A 261 6.60 -10.13 -11.97
C VAL A 261 7.74 -9.15 -12.25
N SER A 262 8.74 -9.03 -11.36
CA SER A 262 9.93 -8.21 -11.60
C SER A 262 10.71 -8.71 -12.83
N ALA A 263 10.94 -10.02 -12.92
CA ALA A 263 11.62 -10.62 -14.06
C ALA A 263 10.84 -10.40 -15.36
N LEU A 264 9.52 -10.47 -15.33
CA LEU A 264 8.68 -10.18 -16.49
C LEU A 264 8.80 -8.72 -16.91
N ILE A 265 8.69 -7.76 -15.97
CA ILE A 265 8.82 -6.32 -16.25
C ILE A 265 10.20 -5.99 -16.83
N ASP A 266 11.26 -6.66 -16.38
CA ASP A 266 12.62 -6.48 -16.87
C ASP A 266 12.83 -6.87 -18.33
N THR A 267 11.89 -7.63 -18.92
CA THR A 267 11.91 -7.94 -20.37
C THR A 267 11.46 -6.79 -21.25
N TYR A 268 10.78 -5.78 -20.69
CA TYR A 268 10.29 -4.61 -21.42
C TYR A 268 11.29 -3.44 -21.35
N PRO A 269 11.36 -2.56 -22.39
CA PRO A 269 12.32 -1.46 -22.42
C PRO A 269 12.06 -0.46 -21.30
N GLU A 270 13.09 0.20 -20.78
CA GLU A 270 12.95 1.27 -19.79
C GLU A 270 12.18 2.47 -20.35
N GLN A 271 12.40 2.80 -21.62
CA GLN A 271 11.72 3.87 -22.33
C GLN A 271 11.14 3.35 -23.65
N VAL A 272 9.95 3.82 -24.00
CA VAL A 272 9.30 3.49 -25.25
C VAL A 272 9.81 4.43 -26.34
N LYS A 273 10.53 3.89 -27.35
CA LYS A 273 11.10 4.66 -28.45
C LYS A 273 10.18 4.75 -29.67
N ASP A 274 9.51 3.63 -29.97
CA ASP A 274 8.62 3.51 -31.13
C ASP A 274 7.16 3.58 -30.65
N PHE A 275 6.60 4.77 -30.66
CA PHE A 275 5.20 5.00 -30.30
C PHE A 275 4.49 5.70 -31.44
N ASN A 276 3.28 5.24 -31.80
CA ASN A 276 2.53 5.80 -32.92
C ASN A 276 2.14 7.26 -32.65
N PRO A 277 2.67 8.24 -33.40
CA PRO A 277 2.42 9.67 -33.15
C PRO A 277 0.96 10.07 -33.37
N TRP A 278 0.14 9.24 -34.00
CA TRP A 278 -1.28 9.50 -34.21
C TRP A 278 -2.12 9.36 -32.92
N TYR A 279 -1.55 8.74 -31.85
CA TYR A 279 -2.23 8.71 -30.54
C TYR A 279 -2.39 10.08 -29.90
N ARG A 280 -1.54 11.06 -30.21
CA ARG A 280 -1.58 12.43 -29.71
C ARG A 280 -1.47 12.55 -28.18
N PHE A 281 -0.95 11.55 -27.52
CA PHE A 281 -0.50 11.56 -26.13
C PHE A 281 0.85 10.82 -26.06
N SER A 282 1.57 11.02 -24.98
CA SER A 282 2.92 10.46 -24.81
C SER A 282 2.88 9.01 -24.29
N PRO A 283 3.81 8.16 -24.74
CA PRO A 283 4.03 6.88 -24.09
C PRO A 283 4.60 7.08 -22.69
N ARG A 284 4.63 6.02 -21.89
CA ARG A 284 5.31 6.08 -20.60
C ARG A 284 6.77 6.51 -20.77
N GLN A 285 7.27 7.26 -19.79
CA GLN A 285 8.61 7.86 -19.85
C GLN A 285 9.64 7.10 -18.98
N ASN A 286 9.20 6.26 -18.05
CA ASN A 286 10.06 5.54 -17.11
C ASN A 286 9.80 4.03 -17.20
N LYS A 287 10.69 3.24 -16.59
CA LYS A 287 10.48 1.81 -16.43
C LYS A 287 9.16 1.55 -15.69
N ILE A 288 8.42 0.53 -16.12
CA ILE A 288 7.23 0.06 -15.41
C ILE A 288 7.64 -0.37 -14.00
N GLN A 289 6.84 0.03 -13.02
CA GLN A 289 7.04 -0.40 -11.63
C GLN A 289 5.83 -1.23 -11.16
N ILE A 290 6.04 -2.08 -10.17
CA ILE A 290 4.96 -2.81 -9.51
C ILE A 290 4.24 -1.86 -8.58
N ALA A 291 2.91 -1.85 -8.65
CA ALA A 291 2.03 -1.35 -7.61
C ALA A 291 1.44 -2.55 -6.87
N LEU A 292 1.91 -2.82 -5.66
CA LEU A 292 1.25 -3.75 -4.73
C LEU A 292 0.12 -2.97 -4.05
N ASP A 293 -0.90 -2.61 -4.83
CA ASP A 293 -1.90 -1.63 -4.42
C ASP A 293 -3.08 -2.19 -3.62
N GLU A 294 -3.00 -3.49 -3.26
CA GLU A 294 -3.70 -4.12 -2.14
C GLU A 294 -2.82 -5.18 -1.49
N TRP A 295 -2.62 -5.07 -0.19
CA TRP A 295 -1.92 -6.09 0.58
C TRP A 295 -2.28 -6.03 2.06
N ASN A 296 -2.48 -7.17 2.68
CA ASN A 296 -2.67 -7.30 4.14
C ASN A 296 -2.74 -8.78 4.54
N ILE A 297 -3.04 -9.02 5.83
CA ILE A 297 -3.58 -10.27 6.32
C ILE A 297 -5.10 -10.16 6.34
N TRP A 298 -5.79 -11.12 5.74
CA TRP A 298 -7.24 -11.21 5.77
C TRP A 298 -7.67 -12.65 5.96
N ASP A 299 -8.21 -12.94 7.14
CA ASP A 299 -8.81 -14.22 7.45
C ASP A 299 -10.30 -14.16 7.10
N PHE A 300 -10.63 -14.56 5.87
CA PHE A 300 -12.01 -14.62 5.40
C PHE A 300 -12.89 -15.45 6.34
N LYS A 301 -14.09 -14.95 6.63
CA LYS A 301 -15.13 -15.62 7.40
C LYS A 301 -16.45 -15.53 6.68
N GLU A 302 -17.25 -16.59 6.75
CA GLU A 302 -18.62 -16.61 6.28
C GLU A 302 -19.55 -15.95 7.32
N ASP A 303 -19.33 -14.66 7.59
CA ASP A 303 -20.16 -13.83 8.46
C ASP A 303 -20.58 -12.55 7.73
N GLU A 304 -21.40 -11.71 8.37
CA GLU A 304 -21.91 -10.45 7.79
C GLU A 304 -20.81 -9.44 7.44
N THR A 305 -19.62 -9.62 7.97
CA THR A 305 -18.45 -8.75 7.73
C THR A 305 -17.40 -9.38 6.83
N TYR A 306 -17.58 -10.61 6.40
CA TYR A 306 -16.59 -11.38 5.63
C TYR A 306 -15.21 -11.47 6.33
N GLY A 307 -15.18 -11.32 7.66
CA GLY A 307 -13.95 -11.25 8.44
C GLY A 307 -13.22 -9.91 8.33
N LEU A 308 -13.81 -8.90 7.70
CA LEU A 308 -13.17 -7.60 7.45
C LEU A 308 -12.96 -6.75 8.72
N HIS A 309 -13.76 -6.93 9.78
CA HIS A 309 -13.48 -6.35 11.10
C HIS A 309 -12.43 -7.17 11.88
N GLN A 310 -11.29 -7.43 11.27
CA GLN A 310 -10.23 -8.25 11.83
C GLN A 310 -9.47 -7.53 12.96
N ILE A 311 -9.23 -8.24 14.06
CA ILE A 311 -8.38 -7.77 15.16
C ILE A 311 -6.98 -8.32 14.97
N TYR A 312 -6.02 -7.44 14.83
CA TYR A 312 -4.62 -7.77 14.63
C TYR A 312 -3.86 -7.89 15.95
N CYS A 313 -3.12 -9.00 16.09
CA CYS A 313 -2.24 -9.22 17.23
C CYS A 313 -0.78 -8.88 16.90
N TRP A 314 0.12 -9.06 17.87
CA TRP A 314 1.54 -8.72 17.69
C TRP A 314 2.25 -9.50 16.57
N ARG A 315 1.88 -10.78 16.39
CA ARG A 315 2.34 -11.61 15.26
C ARG A 315 2.12 -10.90 13.91
N ASP A 316 0.97 -10.27 13.73
CA ASP A 316 0.60 -9.61 12.49
C ASP A 316 1.45 -8.36 12.26
N ALA A 317 1.87 -7.66 13.33
CA ALA A 317 2.83 -6.57 13.24
C ALA A 317 4.21 -7.03 12.75
N LEU A 318 4.67 -8.22 13.18
CA LEU A 318 5.91 -8.82 12.69
C LEU A 318 5.82 -9.16 11.19
N TRP A 319 4.67 -9.68 10.76
CA TRP A 319 4.41 -9.95 9.35
C TRP A 319 4.44 -8.65 8.53
N VAL A 320 3.73 -7.61 8.96
CA VAL A 320 3.72 -6.30 8.29
C VAL A 320 5.14 -5.73 8.18
N ALA A 321 5.93 -5.77 9.25
CA ALA A 321 7.32 -5.31 9.22
C ALA A 321 8.19 -6.13 8.26
N SER A 322 7.92 -7.44 8.16
CA SER A 322 8.62 -8.34 7.23
C SER A 322 8.28 -8.02 5.77
N VAL A 323 6.99 -7.77 5.47
CA VAL A 323 6.57 -7.33 4.14
C VAL A 323 7.17 -5.97 3.79
N LEU A 324 7.18 -5.01 4.72
CA LEU A 324 7.87 -3.74 4.49
C LEU A 324 9.35 -3.94 4.15
N ASN A 325 10.07 -4.80 4.86
CA ASN A 325 11.44 -5.15 4.51
C ASN A 325 11.55 -5.76 3.10
N LEU A 326 10.61 -6.62 2.71
CA LEU A 326 10.57 -7.20 1.37
C LEU A 326 10.36 -6.12 0.30
N LEU A 327 9.40 -5.20 0.49
CA LEU A 327 9.14 -4.09 -0.43
C LEU A 327 10.36 -3.19 -0.59
N LEU A 328 11.02 -2.85 0.52
CA LEU A 328 12.22 -2.02 0.51
C LEU A 328 13.40 -2.69 -0.21
N ARG A 329 13.49 -4.02 -0.20
CA ARG A 329 14.53 -4.78 -0.92
C ARG A 329 14.21 -5.04 -2.39
N THR A 330 12.97 -4.80 -2.84
CA THR A 330 12.52 -5.10 -4.20
C THR A 330 12.53 -3.84 -5.07
N PRO A 331 13.54 -3.64 -5.94
CA PRO A 331 13.73 -2.40 -6.71
C PRO A 331 12.58 -2.07 -7.67
N SER A 332 11.88 -3.09 -8.15
CA SER A 332 10.77 -2.95 -9.09
C SER A 332 9.48 -2.47 -8.46
N VAL A 333 9.34 -2.53 -7.11
CA VAL A 333 8.17 -2.01 -6.40
C VAL A 333 8.28 -0.50 -6.26
N GLY A 334 7.35 0.21 -6.92
CA GLY A 334 7.26 1.67 -6.87
C GLY A 334 6.10 2.21 -6.06
N MET A 335 5.17 1.34 -5.68
CA MET A 335 3.99 1.71 -4.89
C MET A 335 3.48 0.49 -4.11
N ALA A 336 2.94 0.72 -2.92
CA ALA A 336 2.20 -0.29 -2.18
C ALA A 336 1.13 0.40 -1.33
N ASN A 337 -0.11 -0.13 -1.34
CA ASN A 337 -1.21 0.43 -0.58
C ASN A 337 -1.76 -0.65 0.36
N MET A 338 -1.58 -0.48 1.66
CA MET A 338 -2.16 -1.40 2.62
C MET A 338 -3.69 -1.29 2.60
N ALA A 339 -4.36 -2.39 2.48
CA ALA A 339 -5.82 -2.50 2.53
C ALA A 339 -6.27 -2.94 3.94
N GLN A 340 -7.06 -2.15 4.70
CA GLN A 340 -7.43 -0.78 4.37
C GLN A 340 -6.94 0.14 5.50
N MET A 341 -7.26 1.43 5.44
CA MET A 341 -6.65 2.36 6.40
C MET A 341 -7.40 2.43 7.73
N VAL A 342 -8.74 2.36 7.72
CA VAL A 342 -9.59 2.54 8.90
C VAL A 342 -10.64 1.45 9.01
N ASN A 343 -10.85 0.88 10.16
CA ASN A 343 -11.84 -0.12 10.59
C ASN A 343 -11.78 -1.48 9.86
N VAL A 344 -11.70 -1.48 8.56
CA VAL A 344 -11.77 -2.67 7.71
C VAL A 344 -10.38 -3.21 7.46
N ILE A 345 -10.03 -4.37 8.04
CA ILE A 345 -8.67 -4.97 7.99
C ILE A 345 -7.56 -3.91 8.14
N ALA A 346 -7.69 -3.04 9.12
CA ALA A 346 -7.01 -1.74 9.15
C ALA A 346 -6.01 -1.57 10.30
N PRO A 347 -4.97 -0.72 10.11
CA PRO A 347 -4.10 -0.32 11.20
C PRO A 347 -4.76 0.64 12.21
N ILE A 348 -5.86 1.32 11.83
CA ILE A 348 -6.59 2.28 12.68
C ILE A 348 -7.99 1.76 12.90
N VAL A 349 -8.44 1.74 14.16
CA VAL A 349 -9.83 1.51 14.53
C VAL A 349 -10.42 2.81 15.05
N ALA A 350 -11.59 3.18 14.53
CA ALA A 350 -12.37 4.33 14.92
C ALA A 350 -13.68 3.87 15.58
N GLU A 351 -13.77 4.04 16.89
CA GLU A 351 -14.97 3.79 17.68
C GLU A 351 -15.74 5.11 17.92
N GLU A 352 -16.93 5.03 18.50
CA GLU A 352 -17.75 6.22 18.79
C GLU A 352 -17.00 7.26 19.62
N THR A 353 -16.18 6.83 20.58
CA THR A 353 -15.54 7.69 21.58
C THR A 353 -14.05 7.97 21.32
N GLY A 354 -13.49 7.47 20.24
CA GLY A 354 -12.08 7.70 19.91
C GLY A 354 -11.55 6.74 18.85
N SER A 355 -10.29 6.97 18.48
CA SER A 355 -9.56 6.09 17.54
C SER A 355 -8.22 5.62 18.12
N TRP A 356 -7.77 4.47 17.69
CA TRP A 356 -6.54 3.85 18.18
C TRP A 356 -5.84 3.02 17.10
N PHE A 357 -4.54 2.76 17.30
CA PHE A 357 -3.79 1.87 16.41
C PHE A 357 -3.89 0.42 16.84
N GLN A 358 -4.25 -0.46 15.92
CA GLN A 358 -3.95 -1.87 16.03
C GLN A 358 -2.44 -2.12 15.98
N THR A 359 -1.99 -3.31 16.35
CA THR A 359 -0.58 -3.67 16.40
C THR A 359 0.16 -3.41 15.10
N ILE A 360 -0.48 -3.65 13.94
CA ILE A 360 0.08 -3.44 12.59
C ILE A 360 0.37 -1.96 12.27
N GLY A 361 -0.25 -1.01 12.95
CA GLY A 361 0.00 0.42 12.76
C GLY A 361 1.37 0.87 13.26
N TYR A 362 1.96 0.16 14.23
CA TYR A 362 3.26 0.55 14.82
C TYR A 362 4.44 0.37 13.86
N PRO A 363 4.62 -0.77 13.19
CA PRO A 363 5.66 -0.89 12.17
C PRO A 363 5.47 0.10 11.02
N LEU A 364 4.23 0.32 10.55
CA LEU A 364 3.96 1.32 9.50
C LEU A 364 4.49 2.71 9.87
N LYS A 365 4.18 3.19 11.08
CA LYS A 365 4.68 4.48 11.58
C LYS A 365 6.19 4.53 11.66
N LEU A 366 6.81 3.51 12.24
CA LEU A 366 8.25 3.48 12.49
C LEU A 366 9.04 3.42 11.18
N TYR A 367 8.61 2.57 10.23
CA TYR A 367 9.24 2.46 8.92
C TYR A 367 9.06 3.74 8.10
N ARG A 368 7.85 4.29 8.04
CA ARG A 368 7.58 5.54 7.33
C ARG A 368 8.41 6.71 7.87
N LYS A 369 8.72 6.71 9.16
CA LYS A 369 9.55 7.74 9.79
C LYS A 369 11.03 7.60 9.43
N LEU A 370 11.58 6.39 9.41
CA LEU A 370 13.03 6.14 9.39
C LEU A 370 13.52 5.48 8.10
N MET A 371 12.77 4.56 7.51
CA MET A 371 13.21 3.71 6.39
C MET A 371 12.94 4.38 5.04
N ARG A 372 13.55 5.55 4.79
CA ARG A 372 13.40 6.36 3.58
C ARG A 372 14.77 6.78 3.05
N GLY A 373 14.89 6.94 1.75
CA GLY A 373 16.11 7.36 1.08
C GLY A 373 16.54 6.38 0.00
N GLU A 374 17.80 5.98 0.02
CA GLU A 374 18.38 5.05 -0.93
C GLU A 374 18.44 3.64 -0.33
N ARG A 375 18.02 2.64 -1.10
CA ARG A 375 18.15 1.23 -0.74
C ARG A 375 19.62 0.84 -0.63
N MET A 376 19.93 0.04 0.37
CA MET A 376 21.25 -0.57 0.51
C MET A 376 21.18 -2.09 0.32
N ASP A 377 22.13 -2.64 -0.41
CA ASP A 377 22.28 -4.08 -0.52
C ASP A 377 22.87 -4.66 0.77
N LEU A 378 22.39 -5.84 1.13
CA LEU A 378 22.82 -6.58 2.31
C LEU A 378 23.25 -7.99 1.94
N GLU A 379 24.28 -8.49 2.62
CA GLU A 379 24.64 -9.91 2.57
C GLU A 379 24.52 -10.50 3.98
N PHE A 380 23.63 -11.47 4.14
CA PHE A 380 23.45 -12.23 5.37
C PHE A 380 22.81 -13.57 5.06
N LYS A 381 22.93 -14.51 5.99
CA LYS A 381 22.23 -15.78 5.92
C LYS A 381 21.36 -15.93 7.18
N SER A 382 20.06 -15.86 7.00
CA SER A 382 19.10 -16.08 8.09
C SER A 382 19.16 -17.54 8.57
N PRO A 383 19.07 -17.79 9.88
CA PRO A 383 18.64 -19.09 10.38
C PRO A 383 17.24 -19.41 9.89
N VAL A 384 16.89 -20.67 9.86
CA VAL A 384 15.58 -21.17 9.43
C VAL A 384 14.82 -21.71 10.63
N LEU A 385 13.53 -21.40 10.71
CA LEU A 385 12.56 -22.00 11.61
C LEU A 385 11.82 -23.08 10.84
N ASP A 386 11.86 -24.30 11.31
CA ASP A 386 11.03 -25.38 10.79
C ASP A 386 9.73 -25.43 11.59
N VAL A 387 8.65 -25.00 10.95
CA VAL A 387 7.32 -24.84 11.57
C VAL A 387 6.38 -25.87 10.99
N SER A 388 5.79 -26.70 11.85
CA SER A 388 4.74 -27.63 11.42
C SER A 388 3.61 -26.87 10.72
N ASP A 389 3.05 -27.43 9.65
CA ASP A 389 1.95 -26.90 8.85
C ASP A 389 2.28 -25.69 7.95
N VAL A 390 3.45 -25.04 8.12
CA VAL A 390 3.90 -23.89 7.30
C VAL A 390 5.18 -24.23 6.54
N GLY A 391 6.04 -25.07 7.11
CA GLY A 391 7.35 -25.43 6.58
C GLY A 391 8.47 -24.47 7.02
N GLU A 392 9.50 -24.35 6.22
CA GLU A 392 10.66 -23.52 6.53
C GLU A 392 10.38 -22.03 6.35
N ILE A 393 10.66 -21.25 7.41
CA ILE A 393 10.57 -19.78 7.43
C ILE A 393 11.94 -19.22 7.80
N GLU A 394 12.41 -18.19 7.09
CA GLU A 394 13.58 -17.42 7.52
C GLU A 394 13.29 -16.73 8.86
N MET A 395 14.15 -16.95 9.86
CA MET A 395 14.02 -16.34 11.18
C MET A 395 14.13 -14.82 11.16
N LEU A 396 14.98 -14.28 10.29
CA LEU A 396 15.27 -12.86 10.18
C LEU A 396 14.78 -12.28 8.86
N SER A 397 14.08 -11.15 8.93
CA SER A 397 13.83 -10.27 7.79
C SER A 397 14.57 -8.96 8.01
N ILE A 398 15.47 -8.57 7.09
CA ILE A 398 16.33 -7.41 7.25
C ILE A 398 16.31 -6.56 5.98
N SER A 399 16.26 -5.24 6.13
CA SER A 399 16.49 -4.26 5.07
C SER A 399 17.32 -3.09 5.59
N ALA A 400 17.97 -2.34 4.70
CA ALA A 400 18.71 -1.14 5.09
C ALA A 400 18.50 -0.01 4.09
N VAL A 401 18.55 1.21 4.60
CA VAL A 401 18.43 2.44 3.82
C VAL A 401 19.50 3.44 4.23
N ASN A 402 20.01 4.19 3.25
CA ASN A 402 20.83 5.37 3.46
C ASN A 402 19.91 6.59 3.33
N ALA A 403 19.63 7.28 4.44
CA ALA A 403 18.80 8.47 4.45
C ALA A 403 19.52 9.67 3.82
N GLU A 404 18.76 10.70 3.43
CA GLU A 404 19.29 11.90 2.76
C GLU A 404 20.36 12.63 3.57
N ASN A 405 20.35 12.50 4.89
CA ASN A 405 21.38 13.06 5.79
C ASN A 405 22.63 12.18 5.96
N GLY A 406 22.70 11.05 5.27
CA GLY A 406 23.80 10.09 5.35
C GLY A 406 23.70 9.08 6.49
N THR A 407 22.67 9.15 7.33
CA THR A 407 22.41 8.15 8.37
C THR A 407 21.92 6.85 7.74
N ILE A 408 22.49 5.72 8.14
CA ILE A 408 22.02 4.41 7.70
C ILE A 408 21.06 3.87 8.76
N TYR A 409 19.87 3.46 8.31
CA TYR A 409 18.91 2.73 9.12
C TYR A 409 18.83 1.30 8.64
N LEU A 410 18.99 0.36 9.57
CA LEU A 410 18.83 -1.08 9.32
C LEU A 410 17.65 -1.60 10.12
N ALA A 411 16.62 -2.04 9.43
CA ALA A 411 15.46 -2.69 10.02
C ALA A 411 15.68 -4.20 10.09
N ALA A 412 15.54 -4.78 11.28
CA ALA A 412 15.72 -6.21 11.54
C ALA A 412 14.53 -6.74 12.33
N VAL A 413 13.78 -7.66 11.73
CA VAL A 413 12.65 -8.37 12.36
C VAL A 413 13.11 -9.76 12.76
N ASN A 414 13.04 -10.06 14.06
CA ASN A 414 13.17 -11.42 14.55
C ASN A 414 11.79 -12.09 14.60
N ARG A 415 11.55 -13.06 13.74
CA ARG A 415 10.27 -13.78 13.62
C ARG A 415 10.14 -14.93 14.60
N ASP A 416 11.24 -15.37 15.21
CA ASP A 416 11.17 -16.42 16.26
C ASP A 416 10.48 -15.83 17.50
N MET A 417 9.31 -16.36 17.82
CA MET A 417 8.49 -15.90 18.94
C MET A 417 9.01 -16.35 20.30
N GLU A 418 9.98 -17.27 20.33
CA GLU A 418 10.48 -17.90 21.56
C GLU A 418 11.96 -17.57 21.82
N LYS A 419 12.76 -17.38 20.76
CA LYS A 419 14.20 -17.23 20.88
C LYS A 419 14.69 -15.90 20.34
N GLY A 420 15.59 -15.28 21.11
CA GLY A 420 16.35 -14.14 20.63
C GLY A 420 17.41 -14.54 19.60
N CYS A 421 17.86 -13.58 18.83
CA CYS A 421 18.93 -13.74 17.86
C CYS A 421 20.02 -12.67 18.08
N VAL A 422 21.27 -13.03 17.85
CA VAL A 422 22.38 -12.07 17.85
C VAL A 422 22.77 -11.79 16.41
N ILE A 423 22.86 -10.52 16.05
CA ILE A 423 23.44 -10.11 14.77
C ILE A 423 24.73 -9.31 15.00
N CYS A 424 25.69 -9.47 14.07
CA CYS A 424 26.92 -8.70 14.02
C CYS A 424 26.91 -7.88 12.73
N LEU A 425 27.16 -6.58 12.83
CA LEU A 425 27.20 -5.70 11.67
C LEU A 425 28.63 -5.43 11.21
N SER A 426 28.80 -5.48 9.90
CA SER A 426 30.06 -5.05 9.25
C SER A 426 29.72 -4.29 7.95
N ASP A 427 30.60 -3.38 7.57
CA ASP A 427 30.58 -2.69 6.28
C ASP A 427 31.64 -3.29 5.36
N GLU A 428 31.34 -3.49 4.09
CA GLU A 428 32.30 -3.97 3.09
C GLU A 428 33.56 -3.08 3.01
N LYS A 429 33.41 -1.77 3.25
CA LYS A 429 34.47 -0.79 3.29
C LYS A 429 35.34 -0.82 4.56
N GLN A 430 34.92 -1.52 5.62
CA GLN A 430 35.69 -1.65 6.86
C GLN A 430 37.01 -2.37 6.68
N LYS A 431 37.17 -3.21 5.65
CA LYS A 431 38.45 -3.86 5.31
C LYS A 431 39.49 -2.86 4.79
N GLU A 432 39.06 -1.68 4.34
CA GLU A 432 39.91 -0.62 3.78
C GLU A 432 40.09 0.60 4.72
N ARG A 433 39.27 0.74 5.75
CA ARG A 433 39.33 1.85 6.71
C ARG A 433 39.27 1.28 8.13
N GLU A 434 40.21 1.66 9.00
CA GLU A 434 40.19 1.34 10.45
C GLU A 434 39.00 1.99 11.21
N TYR A 435 37.82 2.04 10.60
CA TYR A 435 36.60 2.54 11.23
C TYR A 435 35.85 1.38 11.90
N VAL A 436 35.94 1.30 13.21
CA VAL A 436 35.11 0.42 14.03
C VAL A 436 33.81 1.15 14.30
N LEU A 437 32.70 0.58 13.87
CA LEU A 437 31.34 1.02 14.28
C LEU A 437 31.22 0.83 15.81
N LYS A 438 31.51 1.88 16.62
CA LYS A 438 31.70 1.70 18.06
C LYS A 438 30.43 1.74 18.88
N GLU A 439 29.53 2.66 18.59
CA GLU A 439 28.22 2.77 19.30
C GLU A 439 27.11 3.04 18.33
N LEU A 440 26.08 2.23 18.40
CA LEU A 440 24.86 2.36 17.58
C LEU A 440 23.67 2.58 18.50
N SER A 441 22.63 3.19 18.00
CA SER A 441 21.34 3.25 18.69
C SER A 441 20.34 2.30 18.03
N MET A 442 19.46 1.70 18.82
CA MET A 442 18.43 0.79 18.34
C MET A 442 17.09 1.12 18.99
N ILE A 443 16.08 1.28 18.16
CA ILE A 443 14.67 1.30 18.57
C ILE A 443 14.13 -0.11 18.42
N SER A 444 13.55 -0.67 19.48
CA SER A 444 12.91 -1.99 19.48
C SER A 444 11.43 -1.86 19.81
N LEU A 445 10.58 -2.47 18.99
CA LEU A 445 9.17 -2.70 19.29
C LEU A 445 8.99 -4.17 19.70
N THR A 446 8.31 -4.39 20.79
CA THR A 446 7.99 -5.72 21.36
C THR A 446 6.60 -5.72 21.96
N ALA A 447 6.02 -6.91 22.17
CA ALA A 447 4.85 -7.11 23.00
C ALA A 447 5.10 -8.31 23.94
N GLU A 448 4.28 -8.45 24.96
CA GLU A 448 4.45 -9.53 25.96
C GLU A 448 4.06 -10.92 25.43
N SER A 449 3.31 -10.98 24.35
CA SER A 449 2.85 -12.21 23.71
C SER A 449 2.65 -11.99 22.22
N PRO A 450 2.91 -12.99 21.37
CA PRO A 450 2.59 -12.89 19.95
C PRO A 450 1.08 -12.74 19.66
N ARG A 451 0.22 -13.05 20.62
CA ARG A 451 -1.24 -12.86 20.54
C ARG A 451 -1.73 -11.58 21.23
N ALA A 452 -0.82 -10.75 21.75
CA ALA A 452 -1.19 -9.48 22.37
C ALA A 452 -1.86 -8.54 21.36
N VAL A 453 -2.92 -7.86 21.75
CA VAL A 453 -3.71 -6.92 20.95
C VAL A 453 -3.73 -5.56 21.60
N CYS A 454 -3.92 -4.51 20.82
CA CYS A 454 -4.19 -3.16 21.31
C CYS A 454 -5.70 -2.88 21.40
N SER A 455 -6.08 -1.86 22.13
CA SER A 455 -7.44 -1.35 22.22
C SER A 455 -7.41 0.16 22.46
N LEU A 456 -8.58 0.80 22.47
CA LEU A 456 -8.69 2.22 22.81
C LEU A 456 -8.10 2.54 24.19
N LYS A 457 -8.17 1.59 25.14
CA LYS A 457 -7.75 1.78 26.53
C LYS A 457 -6.31 1.35 26.81
N GLU A 458 -5.78 0.42 26.00
CA GLU A 458 -4.50 -0.22 26.30
C GLU A 458 -3.71 -0.50 25.03
N CYS A 459 -2.45 -0.11 25.06
CA CYS A 459 -1.46 -0.43 24.01
C CYS A 459 -0.55 -1.55 24.47
N CYS A 460 -0.57 -2.68 23.79
CA CYS A 460 0.30 -3.82 24.10
C CYS A 460 1.74 -3.64 23.58
N VAL A 461 1.98 -2.70 22.66
CA VAL A 461 3.28 -2.48 22.02
C VAL A 461 4.19 -1.64 22.93
N LYS A 462 5.37 -2.18 23.21
CA LYS A 462 6.41 -1.52 24.01
C LYS A 462 7.53 -1.05 23.09
N GLU A 463 7.78 0.27 23.09
CA GLU A 463 8.93 0.85 22.39
C GLU A 463 10.07 1.10 23.38
N ARG A 464 11.27 0.65 23.01
CA ARG A 464 12.48 0.87 23.80
C ARG A 464 13.61 1.37 22.90
N MET A 465 14.36 2.35 23.39
CA MET A 465 15.59 2.81 22.77
C MET A 465 16.78 2.39 23.62
N LYS A 466 17.80 1.83 23.01
CA LYS A 466 19.05 1.44 23.68
C LYS A 466 20.26 1.66 22.78
N LYS A 467 21.42 1.84 23.42
CA LYS A 467 22.73 1.77 22.73
C LYS A 467 23.12 0.31 22.55
N VAL A 468 23.71 -0.02 21.41
CA VAL A 468 24.17 -1.37 21.08
C VAL A 468 25.55 -1.31 20.43
N SER A 469 26.29 -2.43 20.50
CA SER A 469 27.57 -2.58 19.77
C SER A 469 27.33 -3.27 18.44
N ALA A 470 28.01 -2.85 17.39
CA ALA A 470 27.95 -3.52 16.09
C ALA A 470 28.42 -4.98 16.13
N GLU A 471 29.26 -5.33 17.10
CA GLU A 471 29.77 -6.68 17.27
C GLU A 471 28.75 -7.63 17.90
N GLU A 472 27.77 -7.09 18.65
CA GLU A 472 26.78 -7.89 19.35
C GLU A 472 25.45 -7.12 19.51
N ILE A 473 24.54 -7.27 18.57
CA ILE A 473 23.19 -6.73 18.65
C ILE A 473 22.21 -7.86 18.97
N ILE A 474 21.64 -7.78 20.15
CA ILE A 474 20.65 -8.78 20.61
C ILE A 474 19.26 -8.32 20.17
N LEU A 475 18.63 -9.12 19.30
CA LEU A 475 17.22 -9.02 18.92
C LEU A 475 16.40 -9.93 19.85
N GLU A 476 15.45 -9.34 20.54
CA GLU A 476 14.54 -10.09 21.44
C GLU A 476 13.64 -11.03 20.61
N PRO A 477 13.04 -12.08 21.21
CA PRO A 477 12.04 -12.91 20.53
C PRO A 477 10.89 -12.07 20.02
N GLY A 478 10.41 -12.35 18.81
CA GLY A 478 9.26 -11.65 18.22
C GLY A 478 9.40 -10.12 18.26
N SER A 479 10.51 -9.58 17.78
CA SER A 479 10.79 -8.13 17.87
C SER A 479 11.01 -7.48 16.50
N ILE A 480 10.63 -6.19 16.42
CA ILE A 480 10.92 -5.30 15.29
C ILE A 480 11.95 -4.28 15.77
N ASN A 481 13.08 -4.20 15.07
CA ASN A 481 14.19 -3.37 15.50
C ASN A 481 14.63 -2.47 14.36
N ILE A 482 14.91 -1.19 14.64
CA ILE A 482 15.61 -0.30 13.70
C ILE A 482 16.89 0.19 14.36
N ILE A 483 18.02 -0.19 13.76
CA ILE A 483 19.36 0.18 14.18
C ILE A 483 19.78 1.41 13.38
N THR A 484 20.22 2.45 14.09
CA THR A 484 20.76 3.68 13.52
C THR A 484 22.29 3.62 13.53
N ILE A 485 22.88 3.86 12.38
CA ILE A 485 24.32 3.85 12.13
C ILE A 485 24.70 5.24 11.61
N GLU A 486 25.42 6.02 12.42
CA GLU A 486 25.87 7.38 12.10
C GLU A 486 27.28 7.40 11.49
#